data_627e0638134373b490b73cbca0883c49
#
_entry.id   627e0638134373b490b73cbca0883c49
#
_cell.length_a   1.000
_cell.length_b   1.000
_cell.length_c   1.000
_cell.angle_alpha   90.00
_cell.angle_beta   90.00
_cell.angle_gamma   90.00
#
_symmetry.space_group_name_H-M   'P 1'
#
loop_
_entity.id
_entity.type
_entity.pdbx_description
1 polymer ?
#
loop_
_entity_poly.entity_id
_entity_poly.type
_entity_poly.pdbx_seq_one_letter_code
_entity_poly.pdbx_strand_id
1 'polypeptide(L)'
;VMLRDIGAAVDFNVFWDTEKHCVQVESDKPYTGQPSLPNIDLDTIRTEMVERINDVRMQHGAQFLRIDDRLMAAAQECADKHYTWHHDLEECEAVARSGYPYGFGINLTVFTLCPTDHVAEQAVENWVNSPGHFRTMTVSDGDSIGVGVARENGVTYCYMIVGRPGTYNPYGA
;
A
#
# COMPACT_ATOMS: atom_id res chain seq x y z
N VAL A 1 -2.22 11.63 -22.69
CA VAL A 1 -3.15 12.74 -22.43
C VAL A 1 -3.95 12.37 -21.20
N MET A 2 -3.85 13.16 -20.15
CA MET A 2 -4.60 12.93 -18.93
C MET A 2 -6.01 13.49 -19.07
N LEU A 3 -6.99 12.88 -18.40
CA LEU A 3 -8.40 13.32 -18.45
C LEU A 3 -8.56 14.79 -18.08
N ARG A 4 -7.81 15.26 -17.07
CA ARG A 4 -7.77 16.68 -16.66
C ARG A 4 -7.33 17.64 -17.76
N ASP A 5 -6.41 17.16 -18.64
CA ASP A 5 -5.91 18.00 -19.75
C ASP A 5 -7.00 18.22 -20.79
N ILE A 6 -7.88 17.22 -20.95
CA ILE A 6 -9.07 17.34 -21.80
C ILE A 6 -10.07 18.33 -21.17
N GLY A 7 -10.37 18.19 -19.88
CA GLY A 7 -11.25 19.12 -19.16
C GLY A 7 -10.78 20.56 -19.25
N ALA A 8 -9.48 20.79 -19.03
CA ALA A 8 -8.88 22.13 -19.14
C ALA A 8 -8.93 22.70 -20.57
N ALA A 9 -8.76 21.87 -21.60
CA ALA A 9 -8.76 22.30 -22.99
C ALA A 9 -10.17 22.66 -23.51
N VAL A 10 -11.21 22.05 -22.98
CA VAL A 10 -12.61 22.25 -23.42
C VAL A 10 -13.44 23.03 -22.42
N ASP A 11 -12.82 23.46 -21.30
CA ASP A 11 -13.47 24.18 -20.18
C ASP A 11 -14.70 23.45 -19.61
N PHE A 12 -14.61 22.14 -19.53
CA PHE A 12 -15.61 21.29 -18.87
C PHE A 12 -15.03 20.70 -17.59
N ASN A 13 -15.88 20.59 -16.56
CA ASN A 13 -15.50 19.87 -15.36
C ASN A 13 -15.49 18.35 -15.65
N VAL A 14 -14.34 17.72 -15.47
CA VAL A 14 -14.13 16.29 -15.75
C VAL A 14 -13.48 15.64 -14.53
N PHE A 15 -14.12 14.63 -13.98
CA PHE A 15 -13.61 13.92 -12.80
C PHE A 15 -13.95 12.42 -12.84
N TRP A 16 -13.26 11.66 -12.02
CA TRP A 16 -13.58 10.26 -11.81
C TRP A 16 -14.61 10.12 -10.68
N ASP A 17 -15.73 9.50 -10.96
CA ASP A 17 -16.76 9.16 -9.97
C ASP A 17 -16.43 7.76 -9.41
N THR A 18 -15.99 7.72 -8.17
CA THR A 18 -15.57 6.48 -7.49
C THR A 18 -16.73 5.56 -7.16
N GLU A 19 -17.92 6.10 -6.90
CA GLU A 19 -19.10 5.29 -6.60
C GLU A 19 -19.64 4.60 -7.84
N LYS A 20 -19.60 5.31 -8.97
CA LYS A 20 -20.13 4.80 -10.26
C LYS A 20 -19.07 4.11 -11.12
N HIS A 21 -17.78 4.17 -10.70
CA HIS A 21 -16.64 3.67 -11.46
C HIS A 21 -16.60 4.17 -12.91
N CYS A 22 -16.87 5.45 -13.11
CA CYS A 22 -16.90 6.06 -14.44
C CYS A 22 -16.38 7.49 -14.45
N VAL A 23 -16.03 7.95 -15.65
CA VAL A 23 -15.72 9.35 -15.89
C VAL A 23 -17.01 10.14 -15.95
N GLN A 24 -17.12 11.19 -15.14
CA GLN A 24 -18.18 12.18 -15.22
C GLN A 24 -17.69 13.40 -15.99
N VAL A 25 -18.58 13.94 -16.84
CA VAL A 25 -18.34 15.18 -17.57
C VAL A 25 -19.54 16.10 -17.28
N GLU A 26 -19.25 17.24 -16.67
CA GLU A 26 -20.23 18.30 -16.41
C GLU A 26 -19.97 19.46 -17.38
N SER A 27 -20.59 19.37 -18.56
CA SER A 27 -20.38 20.35 -19.65
C SER A 27 -21.02 21.71 -19.40
N ASP A 28 -21.83 21.81 -18.37
CA ASP A 28 -22.46 23.05 -17.89
C ASP A 28 -21.64 23.78 -16.81
N LYS A 29 -20.52 23.21 -16.39
CA LYS A 29 -19.62 23.78 -15.38
C LYS A 29 -18.22 23.98 -15.95
N PRO A 30 -17.61 25.14 -15.66
CA PRO A 30 -16.23 25.39 -16.08
C PRO A 30 -15.27 24.43 -15.39
N TYR A 31 -14.12 24.18 -16.02
CA TYR A 31 -13.06 23.39 -15.42
C TYR A 31 -12.51 24.07 -14.16
N THR A 32 -12.74 23.47 -13.01
CA THR A 32 -12.32 24.00 -11.70
C THR A 32 -11.04 23.33 -11.17
N GLY A 33 -10.40 22.49 -11.98
CA GLY A 33 -9.38 21.56 -11.48
C GLY A 33 -10.05 20.29 -10.93
N GLN A 34 -9.27 19.29 -10.58
CA GLN A 34 -9.84 18.11 -9.94
C GLN A 34 -10.64 18.54 -8.71
N PRO A 35 -11.87 18.03 -8.53
CA PRO A 35 -12.42 18.04 -7.19
C PRO A 35 -11.33 17.42 -6.31
N SER A 36 -10.99 18.09 -5.23
CA SER A 36 -10.11 17.51 -4.23
C SER A 36 -10.80 16.23 -3.77
N LEU A 37 -10.43 15.09 -4.36
CA LEU A 37 -10.68 13.82 -3.69
C LEU A 37 -10.25 14.04 -2.25
N PRO A 38 -11.05 13.63 -1.25
CA PRO A 38 -10.63 13.79 0.13
C PRO A 38 -9.18 13.38 0.20
N ASN A 39 -8.33 14.29 0.64
CA ASN A 39 -6.91 14.02 0.80
C ASN A 39 -6.81 13.02 1.95
N ILE A 40 -7.03 11.74 1.62
CA ILE A 40 -6.88 10.68 2.59
C ILE A 40 -5.39 10.64 2.89
N ASP A 41 -5.08 10.94 4.11
CA ASP A 41 -3.73 10.89 4.64
C ASP A 41 -3.14 9.48 4.46
N LEU A 42 -1.88 9.39 4.07
CA LEU A 42 -1.19 8.10 3.90
C LEU A 42 -1.21 7.27 5.19
N ASP A 43 -1.25 7.91 6.35
CA ASP A 43 -1.37 7.22 7.65
C ASP A 43 -2.73 6.53 7.80
N THR A 44 -3.80 7.14 7.32
CA THR A 44 -5.13 6.53 7.27
C THR A 44 -5.13 5.30 6.37
N ILE A 45 -4.52 5.39 5.18
CA ILE A 45 -4.38 4.23 4.27
C ILE A 45 -3.59 3.11 4.93
N ARG A 46 -2.47 3.42 5.59
CA ARG A 46 -1.64 2.42 6.28
C ARG A 46 -2.42 1.73 7.41
N THR A 47 -3.19 2.48 8.17
CA THR A 47 -4.05 1.93 9.23
C THR A 47 -5.07 0.95 8.64
N GLU A 48 -5.78 1.36 7.60
CA GLU A 48 -6.75 0.52 6.90
C GLU A 48 -6.10 -0.74 6.29
N MET A 49 -4.90 -0.63 5.72
CA MET A 49 -4.17 -1.80 5.23
C MET A 49 -3.92 -2.83 6.34
N VAL A 50 -3.48 -2.39 7.52
CA VAL A 50 -3.22 -3.28 8.67
C VAL A 50 -4.52 -3.96 9.13
N GLU A 51 -5.62 -3.23 9.21
CA GLU A 51 -6.93 -3.78 9.59
C GLU A 51 -7.37 -4.85 8.58
N ARG A 52 -7.36 -4.56 7.29
CA ARG A 52 -7.74 -5.50 6.23
C ARG A 52 -6.84 -6.75 6.20
N ILE A 53 -5.52 -6.59 6.39
CA ILE A 53 -4.59 -7.72 6.47
C ILE A 53 -4.95 -8.61 7.66
N ASN A 54 -5.23 -8.03 8.81
CA ASN A 54 -5.62 -8.77 9.99
C ASN A 54 -6.96 -9.50 9.83
N ASP A 55 -7.92 -8.89 9.14
CA ASP A 55 -9.19 -9.54 8.80
C ASP A 55 -8.97 -10.78 7.93
N VAL A 56 -8.14 -10.67 6.88
CA VAL A 56 -7.76 -11.82 6.04
C VAL A 56 -7.08 -12.91 6.89
N ARG A 57 -6.14 -12.54 7.74
CA ARG A 57 -5.43 -13.48 8.63
C ARG A 57 -6.40 -14.24 9.53
N MET A 58 -7.32 -13.53 10.18
CA MET A 58 -8.31 -14.15 11.07
C MET A 58 -9.25 -15.10 10.31
N GLN A 59 -9.70 -14.73 9.11
CA GLN A 59 -10.52 -15.59 8.25
C GLN A 59 -9.80 -16.90 7.86
N HIS A 60 -8.46 -16.88 7.84
CA HIS A 60 -7.63 -18.03 7.50
C HIS A 60 -6.96 -18.71 8.72
N GLY A 61 -7.42 -18.38 9.93
CA GLY A 61 -6.95 -19.03 11.16
C GLY A 61 -5.56 -18.62 11.63
N ALA A 62 -5.01 -17.53 11.05
CA ALA A 62 -3.74 -16.96 11.51
C ALA A 62 -3.97 -15.94 12.63
N GLN A 63 -2.96 -15.74 13.49
CA GLN A 63 -3.04 -14.81 14.60
C GLN A 63 -3.02 -13.35 14.11
N PHE A 64 -3.63 -12.45 14.88
CA PHE A 64 -3.57 -11.01 14.70
C PHE A 64 -2.13 -10.49 14.80
N LEU A 65 -1.73 -9.61 13.86
CA LEU A 65 -0.43 -8.94 13.88
C LEU A 65 -0.55 -7.59 14.59
N ARG A 66 0.38 -7.30 15.48
CA ARG A 66 0.49 -5.98 16.13
C ARG A 66 1.37 -5.07 15.30
N ILE A 67 1.02 -3.80 15.25
CA ILE A 67 1.89 -2.80 14.61
C ILE A 67 3.21 -2.73 15.37
N ASP A 68 4.31 -2.77 14.63
CA ASP A 68 5.67 -2.49 15.12
C ASP A 68 6.21 -1.25 14.37
N ASP A 69 6.50 -0.20 15.12
CA ASP A 69 6.92 1.09 14.54
C ASP A 69 8.21 0.98 13.70
N ARG A 70 9.09 0.03 14.04
CA ARG A 70 10.32 -0.24 13.27
C ARG A 70 9.97 -0.84 11.91
N LEU A 71 9.03 -1.79 11.88
CA LEU A 71 8.56 -2.37 10.62
C LEU A 71 7.75 -1.35 9.81
N MET A 72 6.97 -0.47 10.46
CA MET A 72 6.29 0.64 9.78
C MET A 72 7.29 1.58 9.12
N ALA A 73 8.37 1.94 9.80
CA ALA A 73 9.42 2.79 9.25
C ALA A 73 10.15 2.11 8.08
N ALA A 74 10.51 0.83 8.22
CA ALA A 74 11.17 0.07 7.17
C ALA A 74 10.28 -0.08 5.92
N ALA A 75 9.00 -0.41 6.10
CA ALA A 75 8.06 -0.55 5.00
C ALA A 75 7.83 0.78 4.27
N GLN A 76 7.79 1.89 5.01
CA GLN A 76 7.68 3.21 4.40
C GLN A 76 8.95 3.58 3.63
N GLU A 77 10.13 3.33 4.20
CA GLU A 77 11.41 3.53 3.50
C GLU A 77 11.46 2.75 2.17
N CYS A 78 10.98 1.49 2.17
CA CYS A 78 10.89 0.69 0.94
C CYS A 78 9.91 1.30 -0.06
N ALA A 79 8.72 1.75 0.38
CA ALA A 79 7.73 2.36 -0.50
C ALA A 79 8.24 3.65 -1.16
N ASP A 80 8.99 4.47 -0.41
CA ASP A 80 9.55 5.75 -0.88
C ASP A 80 10.66 5.58 -1.94
N LYS A 81 11.17 4.35 -2.14
CA LYS A 81 12.11 4.03 -3.24
C LYS A 81 11.40 3.92 -4.59
N HIS A 82 10.09 3.76 -4.63
CA HIS A 82 9.28 3.62 -5.85
C HIS A 82 9.71 2.45 -6.74
N TYR A 83 10.22 1.37 -6.17
CA TYR A 83 10.60 0.17 -6.92
C TYR A 83 9.36 -0.60 -7.38
N THR A 84 9.42 -1.14 -8.59
CA THR A 84 8.33 -1.92 -9.19
C THR A 84 8.53 -3.43 -9.08
N TRP A 85 9.65 -3.86 -8.51
CA TRP A 85 9.99 -5.25 -8.15
C TRP A 85 10.83 -5.26 -6.89
N HIS A 86 10.96 -6.42 -6.26
CA HIS A 86 11.75 -6.58 -5.05
C HIS A 86 13.24 -6.29 -5.27
N HIS A 87 13.81 -5.53 -4.36
CA HIS A 87 15.25 -5.28 -4.21
C HIS A 87 15.70 -5.88 -2.89
N ASP A 88 15.76 -7.21 -2.85
CA ASP A 88 15.89 -8.02 -1.62
C ASP A 88 16.95 -7.49 -0.65
N LEU A 89 18.15 -7.13 -1.13
CA LEU A 89 19.21 -6.63 -0.27
C LEU A 89 18.84 -5.29 0.37
N GLU A 90 18.36 -4.32 -0.41
CA GLU A 90 18.01 -2.99 0.07
C GLU A 90 16.82 -3.03 1.03
N GLU A 91 15.84 -3.89 0.76
CA GLU A 91 14.69 -4.12 1.62
C GLU A 91 15.12 -4.74 2.97
N CYS A 92 16.01 -5.73 2.94
CA CYS A 92 16.58 -6.33 4.14
C CYS A 92 17.40 -5.33 4.95
N GLU A 93 18.19 -4.48 4.28
CA GLU A 93 18.95 -3.41 4.92
C GLU A 93 18.03 -2.35 5.55
N ALA A 94 16.89 -2.03 4.93
CA ALA A 94 15.91 -1.11 5.50
C ALA A 94 15.35 -1.67 6.81
N VAL A 95 15.01 -2.96 6.87
CA VAL A 95 14.59 -3.62 8.10
C VAL A 95 15.71 -3.64 9.15
N ALA A 96 16.94 -3.90 8.75
CA ALA A 96 18.08 -3.86 9.67
C ALA A 96 18.31 -2.45 10.26
N ARG A 97 18.27 -1.40 9.41
CA ARG A 97 18.40 0.00 9.84
C ARG A 97 17.30 0.43 10.79
N SER A 98 16.09 -0.11 10.65
CA SER A 98 14.98 0.19 11.57
C SER A 98 15.20 -0.38 12.99
N GLY A 99 16.15 -1.28 13.16
CA GLY A 99 16.45 -1.93 14.43
C GLY A 99 15.51 -3.12 14.75
N TYR A 100 14.77 -3.63 13.78
CA TYR A 100 13.97 -4.84 13.97
C TYR A 100 14.90 -6.08 14.03
N PRO A 101 14.93 -6.83 15.16
CA PRO A 101 16.00 -7.82 15.38
C PRO A 101 15.67 -9.23 14.86
N TYR A 102 14.43 -9.48 14.47
CA TYR A 102 13.97 -10.82 14.11
C TYR A 102 13.83 -11.02 12.62
N GLY A 103 13.57 -12.24 12.19
CA GLY A 103 13.24 -12.54 10.80
C GLY A 103 11.92 -11.94 10.37
N PHE A 104 11.72 -11.85 9.07
CA PHE A 104 10.55 -11.21 8.48
C PHE A 104 10.23 -11.77 7.10
N GLY A 105 9.07 -11.41 6.59
CA GLY A 105 8.70 -11.62 5.20
C GLY A 105 8.16 -10.32 4.62
N ILE A 106 8.45 -10.05 3.34
CA ILE A 106 8.08 -8.80 2.66
C ILE A 106 7.17 -9.11 1.48
N ASN A 107 6.12 -8.30 1.32
CA ASN A 107 5.31 -8.24 0.12
C ASN A 107 5.37 -6.83 -0.48
N LEU A 108 5.46 -6.77 -1.80
CA LEU A 108 5.34 -5.56 -2.60
C LEU A 108 4.17 -5.69 -3.56
N THR A 109 3.41 -4.62 -3.76
CA THR A 109 2.49 -4.47 -4.88
C THR A 109 2.56 -3.06 -5.44
N VAL A 110 2.48 -2.96 -6.77
CA VAL A 110 2.50 -1.69 -7.49
C VAL A 110 1.34 -1.68 -8.46
N PHE A 111 0.58 -0.58 -8.47
CA PHE A 111 -0.57 -0.43 -9.36
C PHE A 111 -0.80 1.05 -9.70
N THR A 112 -1.62 1.27 -10.73
CA THR A 112 -1.90 2.61 -11.27
C THR A 112 -3.39 2.90 -11.24
N LEU A 113 -3.75 4.18 -11.34
CA LEU A 113 -5.13 4.64 -11.53
C LEU A 113 -6.10 4.23 -10.40
N CYS A 114 -5.57 3.89 -9.22
CA CYS A 114 -6.39 3.57 -8.06
C CYS A 114 -6.79 4.85 -7.31
N PRO A 115 -8.09 5.06 -7.05
CA PRO A 115 -8.55 6.11 -6.17
C PRO A 115 -7.94 5.96 -4.77
N THR A 116 -7.72 7.08 -4.09
CA THR A 116 -7.01 7.09 -2.80
C THR A 116 -7.73 6.28 -1.72
N ASP A 117 -9.06 6.31 -1.72
CA ASP A 117 -9.96 5.58 -0.82
C ASP A 117 -10.05 4.08 -1.10
N HIS A 118 -9.48 3.61 -2.21
CA HIS A 118 -9.42 2.17 -2.57
C HIS A 118 -8.01 1.58 -2.50
N VAL A 119 -6.99 2.36 -2.12
CA VAL A 119 -5.59 1.91 -2.11
C VAL A 119 -5.37 0.72 -1.17
N ALA A 120 -5.90 0.79 0.05
CA ALA A 120 -5.75 -0.29 1.03
C ALA A 120 -6.41 -1.58 0.55
N GLU A 121 -7.63 -1.49 0.02
CA GLU A 121 -8.36 -2.62 -0.54
C GLU A 121 -7.60 -3.26 -1.71
N GLN A 122 -7.20 -2.47 -2.70
CA GLN A 122 -6.49 -2.95 -3.88
C GLN A 122 -5.16 -3.61 -3.52
N ALA A 123 -4.40 -3.05 -2.58
CA ALA A 123 -3.13 -3.63 -2.15
C ALA A 123 -3.35 -5.02 -1.52
N VAL A 124 -4.31 -5.13 -0.61
CA VAL A 124 -4.61 -6.40 0.08
C VAL A 124 -5.17 -7.43 -0.90
N GLU A 125 -6.06 -7.05 -1.82
CA GLU A 125 -6.57 -7.94 -2.87
C GLU A 125 -5.45 -8.48 -3.76
N ASN A 126 -4.50 -7.64 -4.18
CA ASN A 126 -3.37 -8.06 -4.99
C ASN A 126 -2.54 -9.13 -4.26
N TRP A 127 -2.32 -8.97 -2.96
CA TRP A 127 -1.58 -9.95 -2.15
C TRP A 127 -2.39 -11.22 -1.90
N VAL A 128 -3.70 -11.13 -1.68
CA VAL A 128 -4.59 -12.31 -1.53
C VAL A 128 -4.59 -13.15 -2.81
N ASN A 129 -4.63 -12.51 -3.97
CA ASN A 129 -4.68 -13.17 -5.26
C ASN A 129 -3.32 -13.73 -5.75
N SER A 130 -2.24 -13.48 -5.00
CA SER A 130 -0.90 -13.99 -5.31
C SER A 130 -0.49 -15.05 -4.28
N PRO A 131 -0.33 -16.32 -4.66
CA PRO A 131 -0.04 -17.40 -3.71
C PRO A 131 1.22 -17.19 -2.86
N GLY A 132 2.24 -16.54 -3.42
CA GLY A 132 3.47 -16.19 -2.69
C GLY A 132 3.23 -15.14 -1.62
N HIS A 133 2.60 -14.04 -2.01
CA HIS A 133 2.27 -12.94 -1.11
C HIS A 133 1.25 -13.36 -0.05
N PHE A 134 0.27 -14.16 -0.43
CA PHE A 134 -0.72 -14.70 0.51
C PHE A 134 -0.05 -15.54 1.60
N ARG A 135 0.91 -16.42 1.25
CA ARG A 135 1.67 -17.20 2.25
C ARG A 135 2.44 -16.31 3.22
N THR A 136 3.11 -15.27 2.71
CA THR A 136 3.80 -14.30 3.57
C THR A 136 2.82 -13.59 4.50
N MET A 137 1.69 -13.14 3.97
CA MET A 137 0.66 -12.42 4.73
C MET A 137 0.03 -13.29 5.83
N THR A 138 -0.16 -14.60 5.58
CA THR A 138 -0.84 -15.53 6.49
C THR A 138 0.10 -16.46 7.26
N VAL A 139 1.41 -16.17 7.26
CA VAL A 139 2.38 -16.98 7.98
C VAL A 139 2.01 -17.15 9.46
N SER A 140 2.09 -18.39 9.96
CA SER A 140 1.57 -18.75 11.29
C SER A 140 2.43 -18.26 12.45
N ASP A 141 3.73 -18.06 12.23
CA ASP A 141 4.71 -17.59 13.21
C ASP A 141 4.95 -16.08 13.18
N GLY A 142 4.12 -15.35 12.43
CA GLY A 142 4.13 -13.88 12.42
C GLY A 142 3.38 -13.31 13.63
N ASP A 143 3.90 -12.24 14.24
CA ASP A 143 3.28 -11.55 15.38
C ASP A 143 3.18 -10.03 15.22
N SER A 144 3.95 -9.46 14.30
CA SER A 144 4.05 -8.02 14.10
C SER A 144 4.00 -7.64 12.63
N ILE A 145 3.64 -6.39 12.36
CA ILE A 145 3.45 -5.86 11.01
C ILE A 145 3.91 -4.42 10.88
N GLY A 146 4.49 -4.12 9.72
CA GLY A 146 4.62 -2.77 9.20
C GLY A 146 4.11 -2.68 7.78
N VAL A 147 3.53 -1.55 7.42
CA VAL A 147 3.09 -1.23 6.06
C VAL A 147 3.58 0.13 5.62
N GLY A 148 3.90 0.27 4.35
CA GLY A 148 4.34 1.51 3.73
C GLY A 148 3.55 1.78 2.46
N VAL A 149 3.27 3.05 2.19
CA VAL A 149 2.57 3.51 0.99
C VAL A 149 3.25 4.75 0.45
N ALA A 150 3.59 4.74 -0.83
CA ALA A 150 4.02 5.93 -1.55
C ALA A 150 3.21 6.07 -2.85
N ARG A 151 3.02 7.31 -3.28
CA ARG A 151 2.31 7.63 -4.51
C ARG A 151 3.05 8.69 -5.30
N GLU A 152 3.35 8.36 -6.54
CA GLU A 152 4.01 9.29 -7.45
C GLU A 152 3.47 9.12 -8.87
N ASN A 153 3.17 10.23 -9.55
CA ASN A 153 2.72 10.26 -10.96
C ASN A 153 1.57 9.29 -11.29
N GLY A 154 0.62 9.09 -10.34
CA GLY A 154 -0.51 8.18 -10.51
C GLY A 154 -0.18 6.70 -10.31
N VAL A 155 1.05 6.40 -9.91
CA VAL A 155 1.50 5.05 -9.48
C VAL A 155 1.47 4.97 -7.95
N THR A 156 0.99 3.85 -7.43
CA THR A 156 0.96 3.56 -5.99
C THR A 156 1.87 2.36 -5.71
N TYR A 157 2.69 2.50 -4.69
CA TYR A 157 3.66 1.51 -4.21
C TYR A 157 3.28 1.14 -2.79
N CYS A 158 2.96 -0.13 -2.55
CA CYS A 158 2.57 -0.62 -1.23
C CYS A 158 3.47 -1.75 -0.80
N TYR A 159 4.00 -1.63 0.42
CA TYR A 159 4.79 -2.65 1.08
C TYR A 159 4.09 -3.15 2.34
N MET A 160 4.24 -4.45 2.61
CA MET A 160 3.88 -5.09 3.86
C MET A 160 5.08 -5.90 4.35
N ILE A 161 5.45 -5.72 5.61
CA ILE A 161 6.49 -6.51 6.27
C ILE A 161 5.86 -7.21 7.47
N VAL A 162 5.89 -8.54 7.47
CA VAL A 162 5.43 -9.36 8.60
C VAL A 162 6.64 -9.80 9.41
N GLY A 163 6.69 -9.44 10.67
CA GLY A 163 7.73 -9.82 11.61
C GLY A 163 7.52 -11.23 12.17
N ARG A 164 8.61 -11.97 12.33
CA ARG A 164 8.64 -13.38 12.73
C ARG A 164 9.61 -13.58 13.90
N PRO A 165 9.18 -13.40 15.15
CA PRO A 165 10.05 -13.37 16.34
C PRO A 165 10.76 -14.70 16.63
N GLY A 166 10.25 -15.80 16.09
CA GLY A 166 10.89 -17.13 16.19
C GLY A 166 12.08 -17.33 15.25
N THR A 167 12.37 -16.36 14.39
CA THR A 167 13.46 -16.42 13.40
C THR A 167 14.44 -15.28 13.60
N TYR A 168 15.65 -15.44 13.11
CA TYR A 168 16.72 -14.45 13.23
C TYR A 168 16.79 -13.56 11.99
N ASN A 169 17.08 -12.27 12.18
CA ASN A 169 17.38 -11.36 11.08
C ASN A 169 18.88 -11.46 10.74
N PRO A 170 19.27 -12.03 9.61
CA PRO A 170 20.70 -12.18 9.26
C PRO A 170 21.38 -10.86 8.91
N TYR A 171 20.63 -9.77 8.73
CA TYR A 171 21.12 -8.44 8.42
C TYR A 171 21.10 -7.50 9.64
N GLY A 172 20.53 -7.95 10.76
CA GLY A 172 20.54 -7.23 12.03
C GLY A 172 21.90 -7.37 12.72
N ALA A 173 22.43 -6.25 13.25
CA ALA A 173 23.66 -6.25 14.04
C ALA A 173 23.43 -6.76 15.47
#